data_ac191d92a0cf97a6f094038773e69aab
#
_entry.id   ac191d92a0cf97a6f094038773e69aab
#
_cell.length_a   1.000
_cell.length_b   1.000
_cell.length_c   1.000
_cell.angle_alpha   90.00
_cell.angle_beta   90.00
_cell.angle_gamma   90.00
#
_symmetry.space_group_name_H-M   'P 1'
#
loop_
_entity.id
_entity.type
_entity.pdbx_description
1 polymer ?
#
loop_
_entity_poly.entity_id
_entity_poly.type
_entity_poly.pdbx_seq_one_letter_code
_entity_poly.pdbx_strand_id
1 'polypeptide(L)'
;MTAIEAGALPTAHGEPPAIGRIRVEPEDFRVEEEMGFEPDGAGSHVLLTVEKRGANTGWVASQLARAAGISVRDVGFSGHKDRHAVTVQAFSVPSPPDEPLEPILAHAGEGYRVIAVSRHGRKLRPGSHRANRFELRVRGLQGDRGALEACLQRIATLGVPNYFGPQRFGRDGSNLRRAREWSMGGDAPRDRSQRAFALSAARGHLFNEVLAARVRRGDWNRLLPGEAVMLDGKRSFFAAPVIEPELAERAAAMDVHPSGPLPGRGAAASTAEALSVEGRALVGESALIDLLVSQGLEHERRSLRLPVRDCRWSVEGEDLRLWFTLPRGTFATAVLHEILGDAWDAGEGGEE
;
A
#
# COMPACT_ATOMS: atom_id res chain seq x y z
N MET A 1 -21.57 -23.54 10.26
CA MET A 1 -20.59 -22.49 10.66
C MET A 1 -20.64 -21.44 9.57
N THR A 2 -21.32 -20.34 9.86
CA THR A 2 -21.52 -19.22 8.94
C THR A 2 -20.17 -18.61 8.60
N ALA A 3 -19.93 -18.39 7.30
CA ALA A 3 -18.83 -17.59 6.82
C ALA A 3 -18.84 -16.26 7.58
N ILE A 4 -17.73 -15.93 8.23
CA ILE A 4 -17.53 -14.60 8.81
C ILE A 4 -17.33 -13.68 7.62
N GLU A 5 -18.41 -13.11 7.14
CA GLU A 5 -18.38 -11.96 6.23
C GLU A 5 -17.63 -10.86 7.01
N ALA A 6 -16.39 -10.59 6.61
CA ALA A 6 -15.81 -9.29 6.91
C ALA A 6 -16.76 -8.28 6.24
N GLY A 7 -17.57 -7.60 7.05
CA GLY A 7 -18.53 -6.64 6.52
C GLY A 7 -17.79 -5.66 5.59
N ALA A 8 -18.43 -5.26 4.50
CA ALA A 8 -17.86 -4.33 3.53
C ALA A 8 -17.29 -3.12 4.29
N LEU A 9 -16.05 -2.75 3.98
CA LEU A 9 -15.40 -1.60 4.60
C LEU A 9 -16.16 -0.33 4.21
N PRO A 10 -16.48 0.56 5.16
CA PRO A 10 -17.19 1.79 4.83
C PRO A 10 -16.35 2.75 4.01
N THR A 11 -16.95 3.41 3.05
CA THR A 11 -16.37 4.49 2.27
C THR A 11 -16.52 5.83 2.98
N ALA A 12 -15.54 6.71 2.86
CA ALA A 12 -15.49 7.99 3.56
C ALA A 12 -16.16 9.13 2.76
N HIS A 13 -16.29 8.96 1.45
CA HIS A 13 -16.79 9.99 0.55
C HIS A 13 -18.24 9.77 0.09
N GLY A 14 -18.99 8.93 0.79
CA GLY A 14 -20.35 8.54 0.46
C GLY A 14 -20.39 7.15 -0.20
N GLU A 15 -21.57 6.76 -0.70
CA GLU A 15 -21.69 5.54 -1.48
C GLU A 15 -20.82 5.61 -2.74
N PRO A 16 -20.18 4.51 -3.16
CA PRO A 16 -19.40 4.49 -4.38
C PRO A 16 -20.24 4.93 -5.59
N PRO A 17 -19.82 6.00 -6.29
CA PRO A 17 -20.67 6.63 -7.33
C PRO A 17 -20.71 5.87 -8.63
N ALA A 18 -19.85 4.86 -8.81
CA ALA A 18 -19.72 4.17 -10.08
C ALA A 18 -19.37 2.68 -9.91
N ILE A 19 -19.60 1.92 -10.98
CA ILE A 19 -19.08 0.57 -11.18
C ILE A 19 -18.26 0.56 -12.46
N GLY A 20 -17.32 -0.39 -12.57
CA GLY A 20 -16.48 -0.54 -13.75
C GLY A 20 -15.43 -1.64 -13.56
N ARG A 21 -14.68 -1.94 -14.60
CA ARG A 21 -13.65 -2.98 -14.61
C ARG A 21 -12.26 -2.38 -14.62
N ILE A 22 -11.36 -2.91 -13.79
CA ILE A 22 -9.94 -2.55 -13.76
C ILE A 22 -9.10 -3.74 -14.24
N ARG A 23 -7.87 -3.46 -14.71
CA ARG A 23 -6.91 -4.52 -15.10
C ARG A 23 -7.44 -5.48 -16.18
N VAL A 24 -8.28 -5.01 -17.08
CA VAL A 24 -8.70 -5.80 -18.25
C VAL A 24 -7.50 -6.09 -19.14
N GLU A 25 -6.59 -5.14 -19.24
CA GLU A 25 -5.28 -5.26 -19.85
C GLU A 25 -4.20 -4.76 -18.87
N PRO A 26 -2.95 -5.22 -18.98
CA PRO A 26 -1.86 -4.71 -18.14
C PRO A 26 -1.69 -3.18 -18.21
N GLU A 27 -1.98 -2.59 -19.35
CA GLU A 27 -1.93 -1.14 -19.60
C GLU A 27 -2.96 -0.35 -18.81
N ASP A 28 -4.04 -0.98 -18.35
CA ASP A 28 -5.06 -0.35 -17.50
C ASP A 28 -4.55 -0.06 -16.08
N PHE A 29 -3.39 -0.62 -15.72
CA PHE A 29 -2.78 -0.45 -14.40
C PHE A 29 -1.28 -0.19 -14.54
N ARG A 30 -0.91 1.08 -14.74
CA ARG A 30 0.49 1.49 -14.83
C ARG A 30 0.98 2.04 -13.50
N VAL A 31 2.17 1.59 -13.06
CA VAL A 31 2.82 2.01 -11.82
C VAL A 31 4.26 2.35 -12.08
N GLU A 32 4.68 3.54 -11.67
CA GLU A 32 6.06 3.99 -11.75
C GLU A 32 6.61 4.30 -10.35
N GLU A 33 7.73 3.68 -9.97
CA GLU A 33 8.41 4.01 -8.73
C GLU A 33 9.04 5.39 -8.80
N GLU A 34 8.76 6.20 -7.79
CA GLU A 34 9.43 7.47 -7.57
C GLU A 34 10.50 7.29 -6.48
N MET A 35 11.76 7.38 -6.89
CA MET A 35 12.88 7.27 -5.96
C MET A 35 12.99 8.53 -5.11
N GLY A 36 13.35 8.38 -3.84
CA GLY A 36 13.55 9.51 -2.92
C GLY A 36 14.97 10.11 -3.00
N PHE A 37 15.73 9.76 -4.02
CA PHE A 37 17.13 10.19 -4.22
C PHE A 37 17.47 10.16 -5.71
N GLU A 38 18.47 10.92 -6.08
CA GLU A 38 19.08 10.87 -7.41
C GLU A 38 20.23 9.83 -7.42
N PRO A 39 20.49 9.17 -8.56
CA PRO A 39 21.67 8.30 -8.70
C PRO A 39 22.96 9.08 -8.44
N ASP A 40 23.95 8.42 -7.80
CA ASP A 40 25.21 9.08 -7.43
C ASP A 40 26.10 9.43 -8.64
N GLY A 41 25.84 8.87 -9.82
CA GLY A 41 26.64 9.03 -11.03
C GLY A 41 27.96 8.24 -11.00
N ALA A 42 28.32 7.64 -9.88
CA ALA A 42 29.52 6.86 -9.67
C ALA A 42 29.28 5.71 -8.69
N GLY A 43 30.19 4.76 -8.58
CA GLY A 43 30.15 3.69 -7.59
C GLY A 43 30.16 2.29 -8.18
N SER A 44 30.06 1.29 -7.30
CA SER A 44 30.22 -0.14 -7.61
C SER A 44 28.93 -0.85 -7.97
N HIS A 45 27.85 -0.12 -8.18
CA HIS A 45 26.56 -0.64 -8.61
C HIS A 45 26.03 0.13 -9.81
N VAL A 46 25.19 -0.52 -10.59
CA VAL A 46 24.38 0.10 -11.63
C VAL A 46 22.94 0.06 -11.18
N LEU A 47 22.31 1.22 -11.22
CA LEU A 47 20.87 1.39 -11.04
C LEU A 47 20.21 1.26 -12.41
N LEU A 48 19.31 0.29 -12.54
CA LEU A 48 18.56 -0.01 -13.76
C LEU A 48 17.14 0.43 -13.56
N THR A 49 16.63 1.31 -14.41
CA THR A 49 15.18 1.55 -14.50
C THR A 49 14.62 0.55 -15.50
N VAL A 50 13.72 -0.30 -15.05
CA VAL A 50 13.16 -1.41 -15.82
C VAL A 50 11.66 -1.25 -15.96
N GLU A 51 11.18 -1.21 -17.20
CA GLU A 51 9.78 -1.37 -17.52
C GLU A 51 9.47 -2.87 -17.67
N LYS A 52 8.45 -3.35 -16.97
CA LYS A 52 7.97 -4.72 -17.11
C LYS A 52 6.46 -4.76 -17.37
N ARG A 53 6.02 -5.73 -18.16
CA ARG A 53 4.65 -5.98 -18.55
C ARG A 53 4.32 -7.46 -18.32
N GLY A 54 3.33 -7.75 -17.50
CA GLY A 54 2.91 -9.12 -17.23
C GLY A 54 3.96 -9.99 -16.51
N ALA A 55 5.00 -9.39 -15.92
CA ALA A 55 6.13 -10.11 -15.35
C ALA A 55 6.29 -9.86 -13.85
N ASN A 56 6.70 -10.89 -13.10
CA ASN A 56 6.99 -10.79 -11.67
C ASN A 56 8.32 -10.10 -11.39
N THR A 57 8.39 -9.24 -10.36
CA THR A 57 9.63 -8.57 -9.94
C THR A 57 10.77 -9.55 -9.64
N GLY A 58 10.49 -10.65 -8.92
CA GLY A 58 11.50 -11.67 -8.60
C GLY A 58 12.01 -12.41 -9.83
N TRP A 59 11.15 -12.67 -10.79
CA TRP A 59 11.54 -13.28 -12.06
C TRP A 59 12.45 -12.34 -12.87
N VAL A 60 12.11 -11.05 -13.00
CA VAL A 60 12.97 -10.05 -13.66
C VAL A 60 14.31 -9.95 -12.95
N ALA A 61 14.36 -9.91 -11.61
CA ALA A 61 15.60 -9.92 -10.85
C ALA A 61 16.47 -11.15 -11.20
N SER A 62 15.86 -12.33 -11.38
CA SER A 62 16.57 -13.55 -11.79
C SER A 62 17.15 -13.46 -13.21
N GLN A 63 16.42 -12.81 -14.15
CA GLN A 63 16.93 -12.59 -15.51
C GLN A 63 18.09 -11.61 -15.52
N LEU A 64 17.99 -10.50 -14.78
CA LEU A 64 19.07 -9.52 -14.62
C LEU A 64 20.31 -10.15 -13.97
N ALA A 65 20.13 -10.97 -12.94
CA ALA A 65 21.22 -11.71 -12.31
C ALA A 65 21.96 -12.63 -13.29
N ARG A 66 21.19 -13.38 -14.10
CA ARG A 66 21.76 -14.27 -15.13
C ARG A 66 22.53 -13.49 -16.18
N ALA A 67 21.97 -12.37 -16.66
CA ALA A 67 22.63 -11.53 -17.66
C ALA A 67 23.95 -10.93 -17.13
N ALA A 68 23.96 -10.53 -15.86
CA ALA A 68 25.15 -9.98 -15.20
C ALA A 68 26.13 -11.05 -14.66
N GLY A 69 25.81 -12.35 -14.75
CA GLY A 69 26.66 -13.42 -14.21
C GLY A 69 26.80 -13.42 -12.69
N ILE A 70 25.80 -12.91 -11.95
CA ILE A 70 25.81 -12.76 -10.50
C ILE A 70 24.73 -13.60 -9.81
N SER A 71 24.80 -13.70 -8.48
CA SER A 71 23.70 -14.31 -7.70
C SER A 71 22.46 -13.41 -7.71
N VAL A 72 21.27 -14.02 -7.78
CA VAL A 72 20.00 -13.27 -7.66
C VAL A 72 19.90 -12.50 -6.33
N ARG A 73 20.58 -12.98 -5.29
CA ARG A 73 20.67 -12.29 -4.00
C ARG A 73 21.40 -10.96 -4.08
N ASP A 74 22.25 -10.75 -5.09
CA ASP A 74 23.01 -9.52 -5.29
C ASP A 74 22.22 -8.46 -6.06
N VAL A 75 21.14 -8.85 -6.73
CA VAL A 75 20.19 -7.90 -7.30
C VAL A 75 19.38 -7.25 -6.19
N GLY A 76 19.37 -5.91 -6.15
CA GLY A 76 18.55 -5.12 -5.24
C GLY A 76 17.32 -4.54 -5.94
N PHE A 77 16.20 -4.42 -5.22
CA PHE A 77 15.01 -3.70 -5.68
C PHE A 77 14.21 -3.18 -4.48
N SER A 78 13.37 -2.16 -4.72
CA SER A 78 12.68 -1.45 -3.64
C SER A 78 11.46 -2.21 -3.09
N GLY A 79 10.86 -3.09 -3.88
CA GLY A 79 9.67 -3.85 -3.50
C GLY A 79 9.09 -4.64 -4.67
N HIS A 80 8.16 -5.53 -4.37
CA HIS A 80 7.43 -6.25 -5.40
C HIS A 80 6.39 -5.34 -6.06
N LYS A 81 6.21 -5.49 -7.37
CA LYS A 81 5.18 -4.84 -8.16
C LYS A 81 4.26 -5.88 -8.76
N ASP A 82 3.03 -5.49 -8.95
CA ASP A 82 1.98 -6.32 -9.53
C ASP A 82 2.41 -6.94 -10.86
N ARG A 83 2.04 -8.21 -11.08
CA ARG A 83 2.29 -8.92 -12.33
C ARG A 83 1.35 -8.43 -13.43
N HIS A 84 0.06 -8.27 -13.11
CA HIS A 84 -0.97 -7.85 -14.06
C HIS A 84 -1.01 -6.32 -14.22
N ALA A 85 0.15 -5.76 -14.59
CA ALA A 85 0.37 -4.33 -14.72
C ALA A 85 1.52 -4.05 -15.67
N VAL A 86 1.60 -2.81 -16.13
CA VAL A 86 2.83 -2.22 -16.66
C VAL A 86 3.50 -1.48 -15.52
N THR A 87 4.72 -1.85 -15.16
CA THR A 87 5.40 -1.18 -14.05
C THR A 87 6.81 -0.75 -14.42
N VAL A 88 7.17 0.45 -13.98
CA VAL A 88 8.52 0.99 -14.08
C VAL A 88 9.12 1.01 -12.69
N GLN A 89 10.18 0.24 -12.46
CA GLN A 89 10.83 0.15 -11.17
C GLN A 89 12.34 0.08 -11.26
N ALA A 90 13.00 0.43 -10.15
CA ALA A 90 14.45 0.42 -10.06
C ALA A 90 14.96 -0.94 -9.57
N PHE A 91 16.02 -1.43 -10.23
CA PHE A 91 16.86 -2.53 -9.77
C PHE A 91 18.29 -2.05 -9.62
N SER A 92 19.06 -2.66 -8.75
CA SER A 92 20.50 -2.45 -8.69
C SER A 92 21.26 -3.76 -8.85
N VAL A 93 22.32 -3.72 -9.63
CA VAL A 93 23.26 -4.83 -9.81
C VAL A 93 24.68 -4.35 -9.50
N PRO A 94 25.54 -5.15 -8.86
CA PRO A 94 26.94 -4.83 -8.74
C PRO A 94 27.59 -4.82 -10.14
N SER A 95 28.45 -3.86 -10.39
CA SER A 95 29.17 -3.71 -11.66
C SER A 95 30.47 -2.95 -11.41
N PRO A 96 31.62 -3.40 -11.99
CA PRO A 96 32.87 -2.66 -11.91
C PRO A 96 32.70 -1.20 -12.33
N PRO A 97 33.39 -0.24 -11.67
CA PRO A 97 33.20 1.19 -11.98
C PRO A 97 33.46 1.56 -13.45
N ASP A 98 34.37 0.86 -14.10
CA ASP A 98 34.81 1.14 -15.47
C ASP A 98 34.07 0.33 -16.53
N GLU A 99 33.07 -0.49 -16.14
CA GLU A 99 32.25 -1.26 -17.09
C GLU A 99 31.34 -0.35 -17.90
N PRO A 100 31.30 -0.48 -19.25
CA PRO A 100 30.40 0.29 -20.09
C PRO A 100 28.91 0.04 -19.74
N LEU A 101 28.10 1.08 -19.77
CA LEU A 101 26.66 0.98 -19.45
C LEU A 101 25.78 0.67 -20.66
N GLU A 102 26.27 0.92 -21.88
CA GLU A 102 25.49 0.76 -23.12
C GLU A 102 25.00 -0.66 -23.36
N PRO A 103 25.79 -1.73 -23.12
CA PRO A 103 25.33 -3.11 -23.26
C PRO A 103 24.21 -3.44 -22.26
N ILE A 104 24.28 -2.84 -21.06
CA ILE A 104 23.28 -3.03 -20.01
C ILE A 104 21.97 -2.31 -20.39
N LEU A 105 22.06 -1.11 -20.96
CA LEU A 105 20.90 -0.36 -21.43
C LEU A 105 20.16 -1.10 -22.56
N ALA A 106 20.87 -1.78 -23.42
CA ALA A 106 20.28 -2.55 -24.52
C ALA A 106 19.61 -3.87 -24.04
N HIS A 107 19.70 -4.20 -22.73
CA HIS A 107 19.19 -5.46 -22.23
C HIS A 107 17.66 -5.47 -22.13
N ALA A 108 17.07 -6.46 -22.76
CA ALA A 108 15.64 -6.73 -22.75
C ALA A 108 15.39 -8.24 -22.73
N GLY A 109 14.21 -8.64 -22.25
CA GLY A 109 13.76 -10.02 -22.27
C GLY A 109 12.23 -10.08 -22.44
N GLU A 110 11.70 -11.28 -22.38
CA GLU A 110 10.25 -11.46 -22.46
C GLU A 110 9.57 -10.70 -21.30
N GLY A 111 8.68 -9.78 -21.65
CA GLY A 111 7.91 -9.01 -20.66
C GLY A 111 8.69 -7.97 -19.85
N TYR A 112 9.95 -7.64 -20.20
CA TYR A 112 10.68 -6.53 -19.58
C TYR A 112 11.75 -5.94 -20.50
N ARG A 113 12.11 -4.67 -20.24
CA ARG A 113 13.22 -3.96 -20.87
C ARG A 113 13.87 -2.98 -19.91
N VAL A 114 15.16 -2.80 -20.02
CA VAL A 114 15.87 -1.71 -19.34
C VAL A 114 15.64 -0.43 -20.15
N ILE A 115 15.18 0.63 -19.49
CA ILE A 115 14.86 1.91 -20.14
C ILE A 115 15.81 3.06 -19.74
N ALA A 116 16.51 2.90 -18.60
CA ALA A 116 17.58 3.80 -18.18
C ALA A 116 18.58 3.07 -17.30
N VAL A 117 19.83 3.53 -17.31
CA VAL A 117 20.91 3.06 -16.45
C VAL A 117 21.70 4.24 -15.89
N SER A 118 22.17 4.08 -14.65
CA SER A 118 23.01 5.08 -13.97
C SER A 118 23.94 4.42 -12.99
N ARG A 119 25.12 4.98 -12.73
CA ARG A 119 26.01 4.53 -11.66
C ARG A 119 25.44 4.92 -10.30
N HIS A 120 25.65 4.03 -9.33
CA HIS A 120 25.19 4.23 -7.96
C HIS A 120 26.14 3.57 -6.95
N GLY A 121 26.28 4.16 -5.76
CA GLY A 121 27.26 3.72 -4.77
C GLY A 121 26.88 2.45 -4.02
N ARG A 122 25.59 2.04 -4.05
CA ARG A 122 25.12 0.95 -3.18
C ARG A 122 23.93 0.19 -3.75
N LYS A 123 23.77 -1.04 -3.24
CA LYS A 123 22.63 -1.89 -3.52
C LYS A 123 21.32 -1.28 -2.99
N LEU A 124 20.25 -1.32 -3.80
CA LEU A 124 18.90 -0.98 -3.35
C LEU A 124 18.40 -1.96 -2.28
N ARG A 125 17.69 -1.42 -1.32
CA ARG A 125 17.04 -2.18 -0.25
C ARG A 125 15.50 -2.08 -0.36
N PRO A 126 14.76 -3.04 0.17
CA PRO A 126 13.30 -2.91 0.28
C PRO A 126 12.89 -1.59 0.92
N GLY A 127 11.94 -0.89 0.30
CA GLY A 127 11.48 0.42 0.76
C GLY A 127 12.38 1.60 0.38
N SER A 128 13.30 1.47 -0.57
CA SER A 128 14.16 2.58 -1.03
C SER A 128 13.41 3.65 -1.81
N HIS A 129 12.29 3.30 -2.48
CA HIS A 129 11.46 4.29 -3.18
C HIS A 129 10.67 5.16 -2.19
N ARG A 130 10.35 6.38 -2.60
CA ARG A 130 9.57 7.35 -1.82
C ARG A 130 8.08 7.16 -2.04
N ALA A 131 7.67 7.02 -3.29
CA ALA A 131 6.29 6.98 -3.71
C ALA A 131 6.11 6.07 -4.94
N ASN A 132 4.87 5.83 -5.31
CA ASN A 132 4.48 5.23 -6.57
C ASN A 132 3.52 6.17 -7.28
N ARG A 133 3.80 6.47 -8.55
CA ARG A 133 2.91 7.18 -9.46
C ARG A 133 2.05 6.16 -10.18
N PHE A 134 0.75 6.38 -10.17
CA PHE A 134 -0.23 5.51 -10.81
C PHE A 134 -0.87 6.20 -12.00
N GLU A 135 -1.09 5.43 -13.05
CA GLU A 135 -2.02 5.73 -14.13
C GLU A 135 -2.94 4.54 -14.28
N LEU A 136 -4.23 4.74 -14.00
CA LEU A 136 -5.23 3.70 -14.00
C LEU A 136 -6.31 3.99 -15.02
N ARG A 137 -6.85 2.94 -15.63
CA ARG A 137 -8.03 3.01 -16.50
C ARG A 137 -9.11 2.09 -15.95
N VAL A 138 -10.26 2.67 -15.68
CA VAL A 138 -11.49 1.95 -15.34
C VAL A 138 -12.33 1.89 -16.60
N ARG A 139 -12.61 0.70 -17.09
CA ARG A 139 -13.36 0.48 -18.33
C ARG A 139 -14.83 0.20 -18.06
N GLY A 140 -15.69 0.63 -19.01
CA GLY A 140 -17.13 0.40 -18.93
C GLY A 140 -17.75 1.05 -17.70
N LEU A 141 -17.35 2.29 -17.42
CA LEU A 141 -17.79 3.07 -16.28
C LEU A 141 -19.29 3.37 -16.36
N GLN A 142 -20.04 2.93 -15.36
CA GLN A 142 -21.45 3.20 -15.19
C GLN A 142 -21.70 3.84 -13.83
N GLY A 143 -22.64 4.78 -13.75
CA GLY A 143 -22.97 5.49 -12.51
C GLY A 143 -23.26 6.98 -12.74
N ASP A 144 -23.41 7.70 -11.63
CA ASP A 144 -23.72 9.14 -11.65
C ASP A 144 -22.42 9.94 -11.86
N ARG A 145 -22.34 10.66 -12.97
CA ARG A 145 -21.18 11.48 -13.33
C ARG A 145 -20.93 12.65 -12.37
N GLY A 146 -22.00 13.24 -11.85
CA GLY A 146 -21.89 14.35 -10.90
C GLY A 146 -21.41 13.88 -9.53
N ALA A 147 -21.94 12.75 -9.07
CA ALA A 147 -21.47 12.12 -7.84
C ALA A 147 -20.02 11.65 -7.95
N LEU A 148 -19.61 11.08 -9.11
CA LEU A 148 -18.23 10.69 -9.39
C LEU A 148 -17.30 11.90 -9.32
N GLU A 149 -17.62 12.99 -10.00
CA GLU A 149 -16.81 14.22 -9.99
C GLU A 149 -16.63 14.75 -8.57
N ALA A 150 -17.73 14.82 -7.79
CA ALA A 150 -17.70 15.26 -6.41
C ALA A 150 -16.86 14.30 -5.51
N CYS A 151 -16.90 13.00 -5.75
CA CYS A 151 -16.08 12.02 -5.04
C CYS A 151 -14.59 12.22 -5.36
N LEU A 152 -14.22 12.34 -6.64
CA LEU A 152 -12.85 12.55 -7.08
C LEU A 152 -12.25 13.86 -6.53
N GLN A 153 -13.02 14.93 -6.48
CA GLN A 153 -12.60 16.19 -5.85
C GLN A 153 -12.35 16.03 -4.35
N ARG A 154 -13.21 15.28 -3.62
CA ARG A 154 -12.98 14.97 -2.21
C ARG A 154 -11.74 14.09 -2.01
N ILE A 155 -11.52 13.10 -2.86
CA ILE A 155 -10.29 12.27 -2.85
C ILE A 155 -9.05 13.16 -3.02
N ALA A 156 -9.06 14.07 -3.98
CA ALA A 156 -7.94 14.96 -4.25
C ALA A 156 -7.64 15.92 -3.09
N THR A 157 -8.68 16.39 -2.37
CA THR A 157 -8.56 17.39 -1.30
C THR A 157 -8.41 16.80 0.10
N LEU A 158 -9.03 15.66 0.37
CA LEU A 158 -9.09 15.07 1.72
C LEU A 158 -8.27 13.77 1.82
N GLY A 159 -7.84 13.19 0.70
CA GLY A 159 -7.28 11.85 0.65
C GLY A 159 -8.35 10.76 0.80
N VAL A 160 -7.93 9.55 1.14
CA VAL A 160 -8.80 8.39 1.37
C VAL A 160 -8.44 7.67 2.66
N PRO A 161 -9.35 6.85 3.24
CA PRO A 161 -9.01 5.92 4.31
C PRO A 161 -7.91 4.95 3.86
N ASN A 162 -6.88 4.79 4.70
CA ASN A 162 -5.68 4.01 4.39
C ASN A 162 -5.85 2.52 4.69
N TYR A 163 -6.93 1.91 4.23
CA TYR A 163 -7.23 0.51 4.45
C TYR A 163 -6.16 -0.43 3.89
N PHE A 164 -5.95 -1.53 4.58
CA PHE A 164 -5.31 -2.69 3.96
C PHE A 164 -6.32 -3.38 3.04
N GLY A 165 -5.96 -3.55 1.79
CA GLY A 165 -6.80 -4.17 0.79
C GLY A 165 -6.87 -5.71 0.91
N PRO A 166 -7.76 -6.37 0.12
CA PRO A 166 -8.04 -7.81 0.19
C PRO A 166 -6.80 -8.70 0.08
N GLN A 167 -5.82 -8.30 -0.73
CA GLN A 167 -4.57 -9.06 -0.91
C GLN A 167 -3.80 -9.31 0.40
N ARG A 168 -3.94 -8.42 1.40
CA ARG A 168 -3.34 -8.59 2.74
C ARG A 168 -3.87 -9.83 3.45
N PHE A 169 -5.13 -10.15 3.21
CA PHE A 169 -5.84 -11.20 3.93
C PHE A 169 -5.74 -12.58 3.25
N GLY A 170 -5.10 -12.65 2.07
CA GLY A 170 -4.99 -13.86 1.25
C GLY A 170 -6.28 -14.19 0.49
N ARG A 171 -6.20 -15.19 -0.41
CA ARG A 171 -7.39 -15.61 -1.15
C ARG A 171 -8.50 -16.00 -0.16
N ASP A 172 -9.68 -15.43 -0.34
CA ASP A 172 -10.86 -15.62 0.50
C ASP A 172 -10.61 -15.41 2.00
N GLY A 173 -9.69 -14.48 2.35
CA GLY A 173 -9.36 -14.20 3.74
C GLY A 173 -8.57 -15.30 4.44
N SER A 174 -7.96 -16.22 3.70
CA SER A 174 -7.29 -17.42 4.25
C SER A 174 -6.21 -17.12 5.29
N ASN A 175 -5.45 -16.01 5.12
CA ASN A 175 -4.42 -15.63 6.09
C ASN A 175 -5.02 -15.15 7.42
N LEU A 176 -6.12 -14.39 7.36
CA LEU A 176 -6.84 -13.94 8.57
C LEU A 176 -7.51 -15.12 9.29
N ARG A 177 -8.13 -16.02 8.52
CA ARG A 177 -8.74 -17.24 9.09
C ARG A 177 -7.69 -18.08 9.84
N ARG A 178 -6.52 -18.31 9.26
CA ARG A 178 -5.40 -19.01 9.94
C ARG A 178 -4.95 -18.28 11.20
N ALA A 179 -4.90 -16.94 11.19
CA ALA A 179 -4.56 -16.18 12.39
C ALA A 179 -5.61 -16.34 13.49
N ARG A 180 -6.89 -16.34 13.15
CA ARG A 180 -7.99 -16.57 14.10
C ARG A 180 -7.96 -17.98 14.68
N GLU A 181 -7.80 -19.01 13.85
CA GLU A 181 -7.64 -20.40 14.30
C GLU A 181 -6.46 -20.54 15.26
N TRP A 182 -5.31 -19.95 14.89
CA TRP A 182 -4.11 -19.95 15.73
C TRP A 182 -4.33 -19.20 17.06
N SER A 183 -4.99 -18.05 17.04
CA SER A 183 -5.28 -17.27 18.26
C SER A 183 -6.24 -17.96 19.23
N MET A 184 -7.06 -18.89 18.73
CA MET A 184 -8.01 -19.70 19.52
C MET A 184 -7.42 -21.03 19.99
N GLY A 185 -6.10 -21.22 19.94
CA GLY A 185 -5.42 -22.42 20.40
C GLY A 185 -5.18 -23.49 19.33
N GLY A 186 -5.50 -23.20 18.07
CA GLY A 186 -5.13 -24.06 16.95
C GLY A 186 -3.61 -24.06 16.68
N ASP A 187 -3.17 -24.98 15.82
CA ASP A 187 -1.76 -25.11 15.45
C ASP A 187 -1.23 -23.87 14.72
N ALA A 188 -0.02 -23.43 15.09
CA ALA A 188 0.69 -22.42 14.34
C ALA A 188 1.00 -22.94 12.93
N PRO A 189 0.91 -22.10 11.87
CA PRO A 189 1.33 -22.50 10.53
C PRO A 189 2.77 -23.00 10.55
N ARG A 190 3.04 -24.15 9.93
CA ARG A 190 4.39 -24.79 9.96
C ARG A 190 5.44 -23.95 9.23
N ASP A 191 5.06 -23.36 8.11
CA ASP A 191 5.94 -22.54 7.29
C ASP A 191 6.12 -21.13 7.86
N ARG A 192 7.36 -20.60 7.85
CA ARG A 192 7.70 -19.29 8.40
C ARG A 192 6.99 -18.16 7.65
N SER A 193 6.87 -18.28 6.32
CA SER A 193 6.20 -17.28 5.49
C SER A 193 4.70 -17.23 5.79
N GLN A 194 4.07 -18.41 5.94
CA GLN A 194 2.65 -18.50 6.30
C GLN A 194 2.37 -17.90 7.67
N ARG A 195 3.28 -18.10 8.66
CA ARG A 195 3.17 -17.41 9.97
C ARG A 195 3.23 -15.90 9.81
N ALA A 196 4.19 -15.40 9.03
CA ALA A 196 4.34 -13.98 8.78
C ALA A 196 3.11 -13.39 8.08
N PHE A 197 2.54 -14.09 7.11
CA PHE A 197 1.31 -13.67 6.43
C PHE A 197 0.10 -13.67 7.37
N ALA A 198 -0.07 -14.68 8.22
CA ALA A 198 -1.15 -14.75 9.18
C ALA A 198 -1.07 -13.59 10.20
N LEU A 199 0.10 -13.35 10.79
CA LEU A 199 0.32 -12.24 11.74
C LEU A 199 0.12 -10.87 11.06
N SER A 200 0.58 -10.73 9.82
CA SER A 200 0.39 -9.50 9.04
C SER A 200 -1.10 -9.24 8.73
N ALA A 201 -1.85 -10.30 8.41
CA ALA A 201 -3.30 -10.22 8.18
C ALA A 201 -4.05 -9.85 9.47
N ALA A 202 -3.69 -10.45 10.61
CA ALA A 202 -4.28 -10.11 11.91
C ALA A 202 -4.08 -8.61 12.24
N ARG A 203 -2.85 -8.09 12.09
CA ARG A 203 -2.57 -6.65 12.30
C ARG A 203 -3.34 -5.76 11.35
N GLY A 204 -3.42 -6.16 10.06
CA GLY A 204 -4.17 -5.42 9.06
C GLY A 204 -5.67 -5.37 9.36
N HIS A 205 -6.25 -6.48 9.82
CA HIS A 205 -7.65 -6.54 10.23
C HIS A 205 -7.93 -5.60 11.40
N LEU A 206 -7.17 -5.71 12.48
CA LEU A 206 -7.35 -4.85 13.66
C LEU A 206 -7.22 -3.36 13.33
N PHE A 207 -6.30 -2.99 12.46
CA PHE A 207 -6.18 -1.63 11.96
C PHE A 207 -7.42 -1.21 11.14
N ASN A 208 -7.90 -2.06 10.25
CA ASN A 208 -9.08 -1.77 9.42
C ASN A 208 -10.34 -1.60 10.28
N GLU A 209 -10.51 -2.36 11.36
CA GLU A 209 -11.63 -2.21 12.30
C GLU A 209 -11.62 -0.81 12.95
N VAL A 210 -10.47 -0.35 13.44
CA VAL A 210 -10.34 0.99 14.01
C VAL A 210 -10.60 2.06 12.95
N LEU A 211 -10.05 1.91 11.75
CA LEU A 211 -10.26 2.87 10.66
C LEU A 211 -11.73 2.89 10.23
N ALA A 212 -12.38 1.74 10.11
CA ALA A 212 -13.80 1.65 9.77
C ALA A 212 -14.68 2.32 10.83
N ALA A 213 -14.37 2.17 12.12
CA ALA A 213 -15.06 2.89 13.18
C ALA A 213 -14.90 4.41 13.04
N ARG A 214 -13.69 4.90 12.71
CA ARG A 214 -13.42 6.32 12.49
C ARG A 214 -14.13 6.85 11.23
N VAL A 215 -14.22 6.05 10.15
CA VAL A 215 -14.98 6.41 8.94
C VAL A 215 -16.47 6.54 9.25
N ARG A 216 -17.08 5.56 9.94
CA ARG A 216 -18.51 5.63 10.34
C ARG A 216 -18.81 6.81 11.25
N ARG A 217 -17.84 7.27 12.06
CA ARG A 217 -17.94 8.47 12.90
C ARG A 217 -17.75 9.78 12.11
N GLY A 218 -17.21 9.72 10.90
CA GLY A 218 -16.88 10.90 10.10
C GLY A 218 -15.63 11.67 10.58
N ASP A 219 -14.75 11.03 11.34
CA ASP A 219 -13.56 11.66 11.93
C ASP A 219 -12.22 10.97 11.56
N TRP A 220 -12.23 10.10 10.55
CA TRP A 220 -11.08 9.33 10.08
C TRP A 220 -9.88 10.20 9.64
N ASN A 221 -10.12 11.43 9.22
CA ASN A 221 -9.14 12.41 8.75
C ASN A 221 -8.92 13.57 9.74
N ARG A 222 -9.52 13.52 10.93
CA ARG A 222 -9.39 14.53 11.99
C ARG A 222 -8.61 13.98 13.17
N LEU A 223 -7.89 14.86 13.87
CA LEU A 223 -7.21 14.51 15.11
C LEU A 223 -8.22 14.54 16.28
N LEU A 224 -8.14 13.55 17.15
CA LEU A 224 -8.90 13.48 18.40
C LEU A 224 -7.98 13.81 19.60
N PRO A 225 -8.52 14.30 20.71
CA PRO A 225 -7.76 14.41 21.95
C PRO A 225 -7.11 13.08 22.34
N GLY A 226 -5.81 13.12 22.64
CA GLY A 226 -5.02 11.93 22.93
C GLY A 226 -4.53 11.16 21.70
N GLU A 227 -4.57 11.76 20.53
CA GLU A 227 -4.11 11.15 19.28
C GLU A 227 -2.60 10.88 19.28
N ALA A 228 -2.19 9.76 18.73
CA ALA A 228 -0.83 9.52 18.28
C ALA A 228 -0.70 10.04 16.84
N VAL A 229 -0.17 11.23 16.68
CA VAL A 229 -0.14 11.99 15.42
C VAL A 229 1.05 11.57 14.59
N MET A 230 0.84 11.07 13.38
CA MET A 230 1.91 10.69 12.45
C MET A 230 2.31 11.86 11.54
N LEU A 231 3.61 12.00 11.32
CA LEU A 231 4.16 12.91 10.31
C LEU A 231 3.97 12.31 8.91
N ASP A 232 3.59 13.16 7.97
CA ASP A 232 3.40 12.72 6.58
C ASP A 232 4.65 12.08 5.98
N GLY A 233 4.46 10.94 5.29
CA GLY A 233 5.53 10.18 4.65
C GLY A 233 6.54 9.53 5.60
N LYS A 234 6.38 9.63 6.93
CA LYS A 234 7.30 9.09 7.94
C LYS A 234 6.61 8.04 8.81
N ARG A 235 7.42 7.22 9.49
CA ARG A 235 6.93 6.29 10.53
C ARG A 235 6.90 6.91 11.92
N SER A 236 7.52 8.05 12.10
CA SER A 236 7.56 8.76 13.38
C SER A 236 6.20 9.38 13.71
N PHE A 237 5.87 9.32 14.98
CA PHE A 237 4.66 9.93 15.54
C PHE A 237 4.98 10.61 16.88
N PHE A 238 4.09 11.46 17.34
CA PHE A 238 4.14 12.10 18.66
C PHE A 238 2.76 12.09 19.31
N ALA A 239 2.71 12.13 20.63
CA ALA A 239 1.45 12.20 21.36
C ALA A 239 0.89 13.62 21.36
N ALA A 240 -0.41 13.77 21.13
CA ALA A 240 -1.13 15.03 21.21
C ALA A 240 -2.30 14.90 22.22
N PRO A 241 -2.04 15.13 23.52
CA PRO A 241 -3.10 15.05 24.53
C PRO A 241 -4.26 16.02 24.27
N VAL A 242 -3.93 17.18 23.72
CA VAL A 242 -4.88 18.23 23.29
C VAL A 242 -4.59 18.57 21.84
N ILE A 243 -5.62 18.92 21.10
CA ILE A 243 -5.49 19.33 19.70
C ILE A 243 -5.55 20.87 19.65
N GLU A 244 -4.37 21.47 19.66
CA GLU A 244 -4.21 22.90 19.50
C GLU A 244 -4.58 23.34 18.07
N PRO A 245 -5.04 24.60 17.86
CA PRO A 245 -5.44 25.09 16.54
C PRO A 245 -4.36 24.91 15.45
N GLU A 246 -3.11 25.20 15.77
CA GLU A 246 -1.97 25.01 14.86
C GLU A 246 -1.81 23.56 14.41
N LEU A 247 -2.01 22.60 15.31
CA LEU A 247 -1.93 21.18 14.98
C LEU A 247 -3.11 20.76 14.09
N ALA A 248 -4.29 21.33 14.31
CA ALA A 248 -5.46 21.11 13.46
C ALA A 248 -5.22 21.67 12.04
N GLU A 249 -4.60 22.85 11.90
CA GLU A 249 -4.22 23.44 10.61
C GLU A 249 -3.19 22.56 9.88
N ARG A 250 -2.17 22.05 10.57
CA ARG A 250 -1.21 21.09 10.00
C ARG A 250 -1.89 19.81 9.52
N ALA A 251 -2.89 19.31 10.25
CA ALA A 251 -3.67 18.18 9.83
C ALA A 251 -4.53 18.49 8.59
N ALA A 252 -5.13 19.67 8.52
CA ALA A 252 -5.86 20.12 7.34
C ALA A 252 -4.94 20.27 6.12
N ALA A 253 -3.72 20.76 6.30
CA ALA A 253 -2.70 20.85 5.26
C ALA A 253 -2.05 19.51 4.88
N MET A 254 -2.47 18.37 5.48
CA MET A 254 -1.91 17.03 5.28
C MET A 254 -0.41 16.88 5.65
N ASP A 255 0.12 17.74 6.50
CA ASP A 255 1.47 17.64 7.05
C ASP A 255 1.56 16.57 8.17
N VAL A 256 0.43 16.39 8.87
CA VAL A 256 0.28 15.34 9.89
C VAL A 256 -1.06 14.61 9.72
N HIS A 257 -1.13 13.39 10.27
CA HIS A 257 -2.30 12.53 10.11
C HIS A 257 -2.71 11.87 11.44
N PRO A 258 -4.01 11.64 11.67
CA PRO A 258 -4.45 10.70 12.69
C PRO A 258 -3.91 9.31 12.39
N SER A 259 -3.72 8.49 13.41
CA SER A 259 -3.17 7.15 13.22
C SER A 259 -3.97 6.08 13.96
N GLY A 260 -3.90 4.85 13.48
CA GLY A 260 -4.47 3.67 14.11
C GLY A 260 -3.38 2.71 14.59
N PRO A 261 -3.70 1.85 15.58
CA PRO A 261 -2.76 0.90 16.12
C PRO A 261 -2.48 -0.24 15.14
N LEU A 262 -1.24 -0.69 15.14
CA LEU A 262 -0.81 -2.00 14.68
C LEU A 262 -0.40 -2.76 15.93
N PRO A 263 -1.30 -3.53 16.57
CA PRO A 263 -1.07 -4.08 17.90
C PRO A 263 0.14 -4.99 18.01
N GLY A 264 0.76 -5.00 19.19
CA GLY A 264 1.94 -5.75 19.56
C GLY A 264 2.33 -5.44 21.00
N ARG A 265 3.56 -5.78 21.40
CA ARG A 265 4.12 -5.48 22.71
C ARG A 265 4.31 -3.97 22.88
N GLY A 266 4.17 -3.52 24.10
CA GLY A 266 4.34 -2.10 24.48
C GLY A 266 3.03 -1.43 24.88
N ALA A 267 3.13 -0.21 25.38
CA ALA A 267 1.97 0.58 25.77
C ALA A 267 1.28 1.18 24.54
N ALA A 268 -0.03 1.42 24.64
CA ALA A 268 -0.76 2.18 23.65
C ALA A 268 -0.15 3.60 23.53
N ALA A 269 0.02 4.04 22.29
CA ALA A 269 0.57 5.37 22.02
C ALA A 269 -0.50 6.48 22.07
N SER A 270 -1.77 6.10 22.00
CA SER A 270 -2.94 6.97 22.13
C SER A 270 -3.41 7.04 23.59
N THR A 271 -4.12 8.12 23.93
CA THR A 271 -4.75 8.33 25.24
C THR A 271 -6.16 8.91 25.04
N ALA A 272 -6.85 9.24 26.11
CA ALA A 272 -8.13 9.96 26.13
C ALA A 272 -9.16 9.45 25.10
N GLU A 273 -9.73 10.32 24.27
CA GLU A 273 -10.77 9.96 23.31
C GLU A 273 -10.26 9.01 22.21
N ALA A 274 -9.05 9.27 21.68
CA ALA A 274 -8.47 8.41 20.64
C ALA A 274 -8.34 6.96 21.13
N LEU A 275 -7.79 6.74 22.33
CA LEU A 275 -7.69 5.40 22.94
C LEU A 275 -9.07 4.76 23.16
N SER A 276 -10.05 5.55 23.62
CA SER A 276 -11.41 5.06 23.83
C SER A 276 -12.08 4.57 22.53
N VAL A 277 -11.85 5.29 21.42
CA VAL A 277 -12.35 4.87 20.08
C VAL A 277 -11.67 3.59 19.64
N GLU A 278 -10.34 3.50 19.76
CA GLU A 278 -9.56 2.30 19.42
C GLU A 278 -10.04 1.09 20.24
N GLY A 279 -10.19 1.25 21.56
CA GLY A 279 -10.65 0.18 22.43
C GLY A 279 -12.05 -0.32 22.09
N ARG A 280 -13.00 0.59 21.77
CA ARG A 280 -14.35 0.19 21.34
C ARG A 280 -14.35 -0.55 20.02
N ALA A 281 -13.54 -0.11 19.07
CA ALA A 281 -13.44 -0.76 17.76
C ALA A 281 -12.85 -2.18 17.83
N LEU A 282 -12.04 -2.46 18.85
CA LEU A 282 -11.35 -3.73 19.04
C LEU A 282 -12.02 -4.65 20.07
N VAL A 283 -13.25 -4.32 20.51
CA VAL A 283 -14.03 -5.20 21.38
C VAL A 283 -14.24 -6.56 20.70
N GLY A 284 -13.86 -7.65 21.38
CA GLY A 284 -13.96 -9.02 20.86
C GLY A 284 -12.72 -9.52 20.12
N GLU A 285 -11.71 -8.67 19.90
CA GLU A 285 -10.49 -9.04 19.16
C GLU A 285 -9.28 -9.34 20.06
N SER A 286 -9.48 -9.54 21.36
CA SER A 286 -8.41 -9.79 22.35
C SER A 286 -7.53 -10.98 21.98
N ALA A 287 -8.11 -12.09 21.51
CA ALA A 287 -7.35 -13.28 21.12
C ALA A 287 -6.34 -13.00 19.99
N LEU A 288 -6.69 -12.19 18.99
CA LEU A 288 -5.73 -11.78 17.95
C LEU A 288 -4.66 -10.85 18.51
N ILE A 289 -5.00 -9.93 19.41
CA ILE A 289 -4.03 -9.03 20.06
C ILE A 289 -3.05 -9.85 20.90
N ASP A 290 -3.53 -10.80 21.70
CA ASP A 290 -2.70 -11.68 22.53
C ASP A 290 -1.77 -12.55 21.69
N LEU A 291 -2.25 -13.06 20.54
CA LEU A 291 -1.40 -13.76 19.57
C LEU A 291 -0.24 -12.87 19.10
N LEU A 292 -0.53 -11.64 18.67
CA LEU A 292 0.50 -10.72 18.17
C LEU A 292 1.55 -10.39 19.24
N VAL A 293 1.11 -10.18 20.49
CA VAL A 293 1.99 -9.93 21.64
C VAL A 293 2.84 -11.16 21.93
N SER A 294 2.26 -12.37 21.96
CA SER A 294 2.97 -13.63 22.23
C SER A 294 4.03 -13.94 21.17
N GLN A 295 3.75 -13.55 19.92
CA GLN A 295 4.70 -13.71 18.79
C GLN A 295 5.78 -12.62 18.74
N GLY A 296 5.81 -11.71 19.69
CA GLY A 296 6.87 -10.73 19.85
C GLY A 296 6.81 -9.56 18.88
N LEU A 297 5.65 -9.27 18.28
CA LEU A 297 5.48 -8.08 17.47
C LEU A 297 5.44 -6.84 18.38
N GLU A 298 6.14 -5.79 17.98
CA GLU A 298 6.10 -4.51 18.67
C GLU A 298 4.85 -3.71 18.29
N HIS A 299 4.35 -2.90 19.23
CA HIS A 299 3.28 -1.96 18.95
C HIS A 299 3.76 -0.88 17.99
N GLU A 300 3.10 -0.75 16.84
CA GLU A 300 3.40 0.27 15.84
C GLU A 300 2.14 1.08 15.51
N ARG A 301 2.33 2.15 14.75
CA ARG A 301 1.23 3.02 14.28
C ARG A 301 1.24 3.08 12.76
N ARG A 302 0.05 3.29 12.19
CA ARG A 302 -0.15 3.56 10.76
C ARG A 302 -1.13 4.72 10.60
N SER A 303 -0.84 5.62 9.66
CA SER A 303 -1.75 6.71 9.32
C SER A 303 -3.11 6.16 8.90
N LEU A 304 -4.20 6.72 9.46
CA LEU A 304 -5.57 6.43 9.08
C LEU A 304 -5.92 7.05 7.72
N ARG A 305 -5.32 8.21 7.42
CA ARG A 305 -5.51 8.92 6.16
C ARG A 305 -4.37 8.65 5.21
N LEU A 306 -4.70 8.41 3.94
CA LEU A 306 -3.79 8.30 2.82
C LEU A 306 -3.95 9.53 1.93
N PRO A 307 -2.95 10.43 1.87
CA PRO A 307 -2.94 11.53 0.91
C PRO A 307 -2.86 10.99 -0.52
N VAL A 308 -3.68 11.53 -1.40
CA VAL A 308 -3.66 11.22 -2.84
C VAL A 308 -3.12 12.46 -3.55
N ARG A 309 -1.82 12.43 -3.91
CA ARG A 309 -1.14 13.59 -4.47
C ARG A 309 -1.24 13.60 -5.99
N ASP A 310 -1.14 14.79 -6.59
CA ASP A 310 -1.17 14.99 -8.03
C ASP A 310 -2.40 14.33 -8.70
N CYS A 311 -3.51 14.26 -7.96
CA CYS A 311 -4.73 13.59 -8.38
C CYS A 311 -5.37 14.34 -9.55
N ARG A 312 -5.46 13.66 -10.69
CA ARG A 312 -6.09 14.15 -11.91
C ARG A 312 -6.91 13.03 -12.53
N TRP A 313 -7.94 13.39 -13.28
CA TRP A 313 -8.79 12.42 -13.97
C TRP A 313 -9.33 12.98 -15.27
N SER A 314 -9.69 12.07 -16.17
CA SER A 314 -10.50 12.37 -17.35
C SER A 314 -11.50 11.25 -17.57
N VAL A 315 -12.65 11.61 -18.13
CA VAL A 315 -13.65 10.63 -18.53
C VAL A 315 -13.79 10.72 -20.06
N GLU A 316 -13.45 9.62 -20.74
CA GLU A 316 -13.46 9.49 -22.19
C GLU A 316 -14.45 8.39 -22.57
N GLY A 317 -15.64 8.78 -23.07
CA GLY A 317 -16.72 7.85 -23.34
C GLY A 317 -17.17 7.13 -22.06
N GLU A 318 -16.99 5.81 -22.02
CA GLU A 318 -17.32 4.94 -20.87
C GLU A 318 -16.08 4.58 -20.04
N ASP A 319 -14.96 5.25 -20.21
CA ASP A 319 -13.75 4.97 -19.47
C ASP A 319 -13.36 6.15 -18.57
N LEU A 320 -12.90 5.83 -17.36
CA LEU A 320 -12.28 6.77 -16.44
C LEU A 320 -10.78 6.53 -16.43
N ARG A 321 -10.01 7.59 -16.66
CA ARG A 321 -8.56 7.59 -16.42
C ARG A 321 -8.23 8.38 -15.17
N LEU A 322 -7.33 7.83 -14.36
CA LEU A 322 -6.89 8.39 -13.08
C LEU A 322 -5.37 8.47 -13.07
N TRP A 323 -4.84 9.60 -12.64
CA TRP A 323 -3.42 9.80 -12.37
C TRP A 323 -3.27 10.30 -10.95
N PHE A 324 -2.42 9.65 -10.16
CA PHE A 324 -2.13 10.09 -8.79
C PHE A 324 -0.84 9.48 -8.27
N THR A 325 -0.32 10.07 -7.20
CA THR A 325 0.88 9.61 -6.50
C THR A 325 0.51 9.20 -5.06
N LEU A 326 0.95 8.02 -4.66
CA LEU A 326 0.78 7.51 -3.29
C LEU A 326 2.15 7.26 -2.63
N PRO A 327 2.29 7.51 -1.31
CA PRO A 327 3.48 7.14 -0.58
C PRO A 327 3.71 5.63 -0.59
N ARG A 328 4.96 5.20 -0.38
CA ARG A 328 5.30 3.78 -0.30
C ARG A 328 4.51 3.04 0.79
N GLY A 329 4.22 1.78 0.55
CA GLY A 329 3.50 0.93 1.53
C GLY A 329 1.99 1.17 1.60
N THR A 330 1.45 1.88 0.60
CA THR A 330 0.02 2.12 0.41
C THR A 330 -0.45 1.54 -0.92
N PHE A 331 -1.76 1.42 -1.10
CA PHE A 331 -2.34 0.67 -2.20
C PHE A 331 -3.35 1.52 -2.98
N ALA A 332 -3.28 1.46 -4.30
CA ALA A 332 -4.24 2.12 -5.18
C ALA A 332 -5.68 1.59 -4.99
N THR A 333 -5.82 0.37 -4.46
CA THR A 333 -7.13 -0.21 -4.12
C THR A 333 -7.89 0.61 -3.09
N ALA A 334 -7.21 1.36 -2.20
CA ALA A 334 -7.87 2.28 -1.26
C ALA A 334 -8.56 3.46 -1.98
N VAL A 335 -7.97 3.95 -3.08
CA VAL A 335 -8.58 4.99 -3.93
C VAL A 335 -9.74 4.42 -4.73
N LEU A 336 -9.54 3.24 -5.32
CA LEU A 336 -10.57 2.57 -6.12
C LEU A 336 -11.79 2.15 -5.28
N HIS A 337 -11.59 1.81 -4.01
CA HIS A 337 -12.66 1.47 -3.08
C HIS A 337 -13.64 2.65 -2.88
N GLU A 338 -13.15 3.89 -2.79
CA GLU A 338 -14.01 5.07 -2.68
C GLU A 338 -14.82 5.35 -3.96
N ILE A 339 -14.34 4.92 -5.12
CA ILE A 339 -14.94 5.19 -6.43
C ILE A 339 -15.88 4.06 -6.86
N LEU A 340 -15.48 2.80 -6.64
CA LEU A 340 -16.11 1.61 -7.19
C LEU A 340 -16.67 0.65 -6.11
N GLY A 341 -16.40 0.90 -4.83
CA GLY A 341 -16.72 -0.03 -3.75
C GLY A 341 -15.89 -1.32 -3.85
N ASP A 342 -16.49 -2.43 -3.43
CA ASP A 342 -15.87 -3.77 -3.50
C ASP A 342 -16.26 -4.52 -4.78
N ALA A 343 -17.13 -3.94 -5.62
CA ALA A 343 -17.71 -4.58 -6.81
C ALA A 343 -16.91 -4.36 -8.11
N TRP A 344 -15.63 -3.98 -8.00
CA TRP A 344 -14.79 -3.90 -9.20
C TRP A 344 -14.32 -5.32 -9.59
N ASP A 345 -14.74 -5.76 -10.76
CA ASP A 345 -14.30 -7.01 -11.34
C ASP A 345 -12.81 -6.85 -11.73
N ALA A 346 -11.92 -7.40 -10.89
CA ALA A 346 -10.55 -7.63 -11.29
C ALA A 346 -10.61 -8.80 -12.29
N GLY A 347 -10.54 -8.48 -13.59
CA GLY A 347 -10.51 -9.52 -14.63
C GLY A 347 -9.62 -10.69 -14.20
N GLU A 348 -9.91 -11.90 -14.67
CA GLU A 348 -9.33 -13.20 -14.25
C GLU A 348 -7.78 -13.26 -14.23
N GLY A 349 -7.14 -12.41 -13.48
CA GLY A 349 -5.68 -12.22 -13.42
C GLY A 349 -5.13 -12.11 -12.00
N GLY A 350 -5.94 -12.34 -10.98
CA GLY A 350 -5.54 -12.27 -9.57
C GLY A 350 -4.82 -13.51 -9.06
N GLU A 351 -3.83 -14.06 -9.76
CA GLU A 351 -2.93 -15.08 -9.22
C GLU A 351 -1.53 -14.48 -9.01
N GLU A 352 -1.15 -14.45 -7.69
CA GLU A 352 0.17 -14.30 -7.03
C GLU A 352 0.98 -13.03 -7.25
#